data_c1ebcf389e8a50c8ac263ccd1f90f39f
#
_entry.id   c1ebcf389e8a50c8ac263ccd1f90f39f
#
_cell.length_a   1.000
_cell.length_b   1.000
_cell.length_c   1.000
_cell.angle_alpha   90.00
_cell.angle_beta   90.00
_cell.angle_gamma   90.00
#
_symmetry.space_group_name_H-M   'P 1'
#
loop_
_entity.id
_entity.type
_entity.pdbx_description
1 polymer ?
#
loop_
_entity_poly.entity_id
_entity_poly.type
_entity_poly.pdbx_seq_one_letter_code
_entity_poly.pdbx_strand_id
1 'polypeptide(L)'
;MPEVLVVDDSKVMRDMMVACLRPYPGLAFTHASSGLEAIERLSLKPYDLIILDLNMPDIGGIEVVEFVRGQDTLRHLPIVIVTTRGDEASRAQALQAGANRFMTKPFTPEAILTEVRTLLERGQG
;
A
#
# COMPACT_ATOMS: atom_id res chain seq x y z
N MET A 1 -2.82 8.45 -15.87
CA MET A 1 -1.68 7.72 -15.27
C MET A 1 -2.06 7.27 -13.88
N PRO A 2 -2.03 5.95 -13.59
CA PRO A 2 -2.27 5.50 -12.23
C PRO A 2 -1.22 6.01 -11.27
N GLU A 3 -1.68 6.42 -10.09
CA GLU A 3 -0.84 7.01 -9.06
C GLU A 3 -0.80 6.07 -7.86
N VAL A 4 0.38 5.63 -7.45
CA VAL A 4 0.58 4.69 -6.34
C VAL A 4 1.25 5.41 -5.18
N LEU A 5 0.66 5.30 -3.99
CA LEU A 5 1.26 5.82 -2.76
C LEU A 5 2.03 4.68 -2.09
N VAL A 6 3.34 4.88 -1.89
CA VAL A 6 4.22 3.88 -1.29
C VAL A 6 4.59 4.34 0.12
N VAL A 7 4.17 3.58 1.14
CA VAL A 7 4.30 3.96 2.54
C VAL A 7 5.16 2.95 3.30
N ASP A 8 6.33 3.39 3.75
CA ASP A 8 7.26 2.59 4.53
C ASP A 8 8.25 3.58 5.15
N ASP A 9 8.67 3.36 6.39
CA ASP A 9 9.63 4.24 7.03
C ASP A 9 11.05 4.09 6.45
N SER A 10 11.31 3.01 5.71
CA SER A 10 12.59 2.76 5.05
C SER A 10 12.57 3.30 3.62
N LYS A 11 13.40 4.31 3.35
CA LYS A 11 13.54 4.84 1.99
C LYS A 11 14.05 3.77 1.03
N VAL A 12 14.99 2.93 1.48
CA VAL A 12 15.53 1.83 0.65
C VAL A 12 14.41 0.89 0.24
N MET A 13 13.52 0.57 1.16
CA MET A 13 12.39 -0.32 0.86
C MET A 13 11.41 0.32 -0.11
N ARG A 14 11.10 1.62 0.07
CA ARG A 14 10.23 2.32 -0.88
C ARG A 14 10.82 2.33 -2.28
N ASP A 15 12.11 2.64 -2.39
CA ASP A 15 12.81 2.65 -3.68
C ASP A 15 12.82 1.26 -4.32
N MET A 16 12.97 0.21 -3.52
CA MET A 16 12.94 -1.17 -4.00
C MET A 16 11.57 -1.53 -4.58
N MET A 17 10.50 -1.18 -3.87
CA MET A 17 9.13 -1.44 -4.35
C MET A 17 8.85 -0.70 -5.66
N VAL A 18 9.26 0.56 -5.74
CA VAL A 18 9.11 1.33 -6.98
C VAL A 18 9.85 0.66 -8.13
N ALA A 19 11.10 0.21 -7.88
CA ALA A 19 11.89 -0.48 -8.90
C ALA A 19 11.21 -1.76 -9.39
N CYS A 20 10.60 -2.53 -8.49
CA CYS A 20 9.87 -3.75 -8.84
C CYS A 20 8.66 -3.48 -9.71
N LEU A 21 8.08 -2.29 -9.63
CA LEU A 21 6.86 -1.95 -10.35
C LEU A 21 7.12 -1.20 -11.67
N ARG A 22 8.37 -0.88 -11.97
CA ARG A 22 8.71 -0.18 -13.22
C ARG A 22 8.30 -0.92 -14.50
N PRO A 23 8.28 -2.28 -14.54
CA PRO A 23 7.77 -2.97 -15.74
C PRO A 23 6.29 -2.66 -16.06
N TYR A 24 5.52 -2.18 -15.09
CA TYR A 24 4.15 -1.73 -15.36
C TYR A 24 4.22 -0.31 -15.93
N PRO A 25 3.84 -0.12 -17.20
CA PRO A 25 4.02 1.19 -17.85
C PRO A 25 3.06 2.25 -17.30
N GLY A 26 3.57 3.46 -17.17
CA GLY A 26 2.73 4.61 -16.86
C GLY A 26 2.40 4.81 -15.39
N LEU A 27 3.01 4.07 -14.45
CA LEU A 27 2.77 4.32 -13.03
C LEU A 27 3.53 5.56 -12.57
N ALA A 28 2.84 6.39 -11.80
CA ALA A 28 3.46 7.48 -11.05
C ALA A 28 3.46 7.10 -9.58
N PHE A 29 4.47 7.54 -8.83
CA PHE A 29 4.64 7.16 -7.43
C PHE A 29 4.77 8.38 -6.54
N THR A 30 4.17 8.31 -5.36
CA THR A 30 4.39 9.26 -4.27
C THR A 30 4.84 8.46 -3.06
N HIS A 31 5.78 9.01 -2.29
CA HIS A 31 6.35 8.36 -1.12
C HIS A 31 5.78 8.97 0.16
N ALA A 32 5.61 8.12 1.18
CA ALA A 32 5.33 8.57 2.54
C ALA A 32 6.16 7.71 3.49
N SER A 33 6.74 8.34 4.50
CA SER A 33 7.65 7.66 5.44
C SER A 33 6.98 7.32 6.77
N SER A 34 5.70 7.66 6.94
CA SER A 34 4.97 7.41 8.18
C SER A 34 3.47 7.32 7.89
N GLY A 35 2.72 6.83 8.87
CA GLY A 35 1.26 6.75 8.76
C GLY A 35 0.61 8.12 8.68
N LEU A 36 1.09 9.08 9.47
CA LEU A 36 0.57 10.45 9.41
C LEU A 36 0.84 11.10 8.05
N GLU A 37 2.03 10.90 7.50
CA GLU A 37 2.36 11.42 6.18
C GLU A 37 1.49 10.77 5.11
N ALA A 38 1.21 9.48 5.24
CA ALA A 38 0.31 8.79 4.30
C ALA A 38 -1.08 9.42 4.32
N ILE A 39 -1.63 9.68 5.51
CA ILE A 39 -2.94 10.31 5.65
C ILE A 39 -2.93 11.71 5.04
N GLU A 40 -1.86 12.47 5.26
CA GLU A 40 -1.70 13.79 4.67
C GLU A 40 -1.71 13.73 3.14
N ARG A 41 -0.93 12.80 2.56
CA ARG A 41 -0.89 12.62 1.11
C ARG A 41 -2.25 12.26 0.54
N LEU A 42 -2.95 11.34 1.22
CA LEU A 42 -4.28 10.90 0.79
C LEU A 42 -5.30 12.04 0.81
N SER A 43 -5.09 13.05 1.64
CA SER A 43 -5.97 14.21 1.74
C SER A 43 -5.73 15.24 0.64
N LEU A 44 -4.57 15.19 -0.03
CA LEU A 44 -4.16 16.22 -0.99
C LEU A 44 -4.52 15.91 -2.43
N LYS A 45 -4.61 14.63 -2.79
CA LYS A 45 -4.97 14.23 -4.16
C LYS A 45 -5.44 12.78 -4.19
N PRO A 46 -6.12 12.35 -5.28
CA PRO A 46 -6.55 10.96 -5.40
C PRO A 46 -5.38 10.03 -5.75
N TYR A 47 -5.49 8.78 -5.31
CA TYR A 47 -4.55 7.71 -5.63
C TYR A 47 -5.33 6.51 -6.14
N ASP A 48 -4.64 5.64 -6.90
CA ASP A 48 -5.25 4.43 -7.47
C ASP A 48 -4.92 3.18 -6.66
N LEU A 49 -3.90 3.25 -5.82
CA LEU A 49 -3.48 2.13 -4.98
C LEU A 49 -2.53 2.64 -3.90
N ILE A 50 -2.55 2.01 -2.73
CA ILE A 50 -1.58 2.27 -1.67
C ILE A 50 -0.87 0.98 -1.30
N ILE A 51 0.45 1.04 -1.16
CA ILE A 51 1.29 -0.02 -0.62
C ILE A 51 1.76 0.44 0.76
N LEU A 52 1.56 -0.39 1.78
CA LEU A 52 1.61 0.08 3.17
C LEU A 52 2.26 -0.97 4.07
N ASP A 53 3.25 -0.56 4.86
CA ASP A 53 3.81 -1.40 5.92
C ASP A 53 2.96 -1.29 7.19
N LEU A 54 2.90 -2.37 7.97
CA LEU A 54 2.20 -2.38 9.27
C LEU A 54 3.01 -1.71 10.36
N ASN A 55 4.35 -1.79 10.28
CA ASN A 55 5.24 -1.30 11.32
C ASN A 55 5.75 0.09 10.98
N MET A 56 5.17 1.11 11.60
CA MET A 56 5.60 2.49 11.41
C MET A 56 5.68 3.19 12.77
N PRO A 57 6.55 4.20 12.92
CA PRO A 57 6.86 4.76 14.24
C PRO A 57 5.74 5.58 14.89
N ASP A 58 4.82 6.12 14.10
CA ASP A 58 3.77 7.02 14.61
C ASP A 58 2.40 6.32 14.67
N ILE A 59 1.77 6.14 13.51
CA ILE A 59 0.50 5.44 13.38
C ILE A 59 0.77 4.14 12.64
N GLY A 60 0.27 3.03 13.18
CA GLY A 60 0.44 1.72 12.55
C GLY A 60 -0.34 1.60 11.25
N GLY A 61 0.08 0.64 10.42
CA GLY A 61 -0.57 0.43 9.12
C GLY A 61 -2.03 0.06 9.23
N ILE A 62 -2.43 -0.68 10.29
CA ILE A 62 -3.83 -1.04 10.50
C ILE A 62 -4.69 0.23 10.64
N GLU A 63 -4.19 1.21 11.39
CA GLU A 63 -4.92 2.46 11.61
C GLU A 63 -5.08 3.25 10.31
N VAL A 64 -4.08 3.18 9.42
CA VAL A 64 -4.18 3.80 8.09
C VAL A 64 -5.25 3.09 7.26
N VAL A 65 -5.29 1.75 7.30
CA VAL A 65 -6.33 0.99 6.60
C VAL A 65 -7.72 1.40 7.11
N GLU A 66 -7.88 1.48 8.42
CA GLU A 66 -9.15 1.88 9.02
C GLU A 66 -9.54 3.30 8.61
N PHE A 67 -8.57 4.22 8.59
CA PHE A 67 -8.82 5.58 8.11
C PHE A 67 -9.34 5.58 6.68
N VAL A 68 -8.66 4.87 5.79
CA VAL A 68 -9.04 4.81 4.36
C VAL A 68 -10.46 4.25 4.21
N ARG A 69 -10.76 3.15 4.88
CA ARG A 69 -12.07 2.52 4.77
C ARG A 69 -13.20 3.35 5.39
N GLY A 70 -12.86 4.25 6.31
CA GLY A 70 -13.83 5.13 6.96
C GLY A 70 -14.13 6.41 6.21
N GLN A 71 -13.38 6.73 5.14
CA GLN A 71 -13.59 7.95 4.36
C GLN A 71 -14.35 7.63 3.08
N ASP A 72 -15.45 8.35 2.84
CA ASP A 72 -16.31 8.09 1.67
C ASP A 72 -15.55 8.15 0.35
N THR A 73 -14.59 9.07 0.23
CA THR A 73 -13.83 9.25 -1.00
C THR A 73 -12.71 8.22 -1.17
N LEU A 74 -12.34 7.50 -0.11
CA LEU A 74 -11.19 6.59 -0.11
C LEU A 74 -11.57 5.13 0.11
N ARG A 75 -12.80 4.84 0.49
CA ARG A 75 -13.17 3.49 0.97
C ARG A 75 -13.00 2.37 -0.06
N HIS A 76 -12.83 2.71 -1.33
CA HIS A 76 -12.61 1.72 -2.39
C HIS A 76 -11.16 1.66 -2.87
N LEU A 77 -10.27 2.44 -2.24
CA LEU A 77 -8.85 2.46 -2.61
C LEU A 77 -8.24 1.07 -2.37
N PRO A 78 -7.63 0.45 -3.39
CA PRO A 78 -6.92 -0.82 -3.19
C PRO A 78 -5.74 -0.66 -2.24
N ILE A 79 -5.62 -1.58 -1.28
CA ILE A 79 -4.59 -1.55 -0.25
C ILE A 79 -3.81 -2.86 -0.28
N VAL A 80 -2.48 -2.76 -0.47
CA VAL A 80 -1.54 -3.87 -0.41
C VAL A 80 -0.67 -3.68 0.82
N ILE A 81 -0.71 -4.61 1.75
CA ILE A 81 0.20 -4.61 2.90
C ILE A 81 1.47 -5.36 2.53
N VAL A 82 2.63 -4.75 2.82
CA VAL A 82 3.94 -5.38 2.64
C VAL A 82 4.73 -5.18 3.92
N THR A 83 4.93 -6.24 4.70
CA THR A 83 5.47 -6.14 6.05
C THR A 83 6.37 -7.31 6.42
N THR A 84 7.26 -7.11 7.41
CA THR A 84 8.01 -8.21 8.02
C THR A 84 7.16 -8.99 9.01
N ARG A 85 6.01 -8.45 9.44
CA ARG A 85 5.11 -9.12 10.39
C ARG A 85 4.19 -10.09 9.65
N GLY A 86 4.72 -11.28 9.37
CA GLY A 86 4.00 -12.28 8.59
C GLY A 86 3.19 -13.29 9.39
N ASP A 87 2.98 -13.05 10.69
CA ASP A 87 2.21 -13.97 11.54
C ASP A 87 0.73 -13.94 11.16
N GLU A 88 0.05 -15.06 11.41
CA GLU A 88 -1.35 -15.22 11.01
C GLU A 88 -2.28 -14.20 11.68
N ALA A 89 -1.99 -13.83 12.93
CA ALA A 89 -2.82 -12.83 13.63
C ALA A 89 -2.74 -11.46 12.94
N SER A 90 -1.55 -11.03 12.55
CA SER A 90 -1.37 -9.76 11.84
C SER A 90 -2.04 -9.79 10.48
N ARG A 91 -1.91 -10.91 9.76
CA ARG A 91 -2.57 -11.09 8.46
C ARG A 91 -4.09 -10.99 8.59
N ALA A 92 -4.66 -11.73 9.53
CA ALA A 92 -6.11 -11.72 9.76
C ALA A 92 -6.60 -10.33 10.12
N GLN A 93 -5.87 -9.63 10.99
CA GLN A 93 -6.23 -8.28 11.42
C GLN A 93 -6.23 -7.30 10.25
N ALA A 94 -5.19 -7.37 9.40
CA ALA A 94 -5.07 -6.48 8.25
C ALA A 94 -6.21 -6.71 7.25
N LEU A 95 -6.51 -7.98 6.94
CA LEU A 95 -7.58 -8.32 6.01
C LEU A 95 -8.94 -7.94 6.56
N GLN A 96 -9.18 -8.16 7.86
CA GLN A 96 -10.43 -7.75 8.50
C GLN A 96 -10.60 -6.24 8.50
N ALA A 97 -9.52 -5.49 8.66
CA ALA A 97 -9.57 -4.03 8.61
C ALA A 97 -9.92 -3.52 7.21
N GLY A 98 -9.66 -4.33 6.17
CA GLY A 98 -10.04 -3.99 4.81
C GLY A 98 -8.91 -3.98 3.79
N ALA A 99 -7.73 -4.51 4.13
CA ALA A 99 -6.64 -4.64 3.16
C ALA A 99 -7.05 -5.65 2.08
N ASN A 100 -6.66 -5.37 0.84
CA ASN A 100 -6.97 -6.25 -0.29
C ASN A 100 -5.97 -7.38 -0.44
N ARG A 101 -4.71 -7.14 -0.11
CA ARG A 101 -3.62 -8.12 -0.21
C ARG A 101 -2.68 -7.96 0.97
N PHE A 102 -2.05 -9.07 1.35
CA PHE A 102 -1.09 -9.10 2.45
C PHE A 102 0.14 -9.87 1.97
N MET A 103 1.29 -9.20 1.95
CA MET A 103 2.56 -9.77 1.52
C MET A 103 3.60 -9.61 2.62
N THR A 104 4.51 -10.57 2.72
CA THR A 104 5.60 -10.53 3.69
C THR A 104 6.91 -10.17 3.02
N LYS A 105 7.77 -9.47 3.75
CA LYS A 105 9.15 -9.22 3.33
C LYS A 105 10.03 -10.39 3.79
N PRO A 106 10.96 -10.88 2.99
CA PRO A 106 11.25 -10.44 1.62
C PRO A 106 10.20 -10.95 0.63
N PHE A 107 10.01 -10.21 -0.44
CA PHE A 107 9.11 -10.58 -1.54
C PHE A 107 9.90 -10.65 -2.84
N THR A 108 9.34 -11.31 -3.86
CA THR A 108 9.95 -11.30 -5.19
C THR A 108 9.36 -10.13 -6.00
N PRO A 109 10.14 -9.57 -6.95
CA PRO A 109 9.62 -8.53 -7.84
C PRO A 109 8.36 -8.98 -8.59
N GLU A 110 8.32 -10.23 -9.03
CA GLU A 110 7.17 -10.78 -9.74
C GLU A 110 5.92 -10.81 -8.86
N ALA A 111 6.08 -11.16 -7.59
CA ALA A 111 4.94 -11.27 -6.68
C ALA A 111 4.26 -9.91 -6.46
N ILE A 112 5.05 -8.87 -6.15
CA ILE A 112 4.48 -7.55 -5.92
C ILE A 112 3.90 -6.96 -7.20
N LEU A 113 4.58 -7.15 -8.33
CA LEU A 113 4.08 -6.67 -9.62
C LEU A 113 2.75 -7.32 -9.98
N THR A 114 2.62 -8.64 -9.76
CA THR A 114 1.38 -9.36 -10.04
C THR A 114 0.22 -8.84 -9.20
N GLU A 115 0.44 -8.63 -7.91
CA GLU A 115 -0.63 -8.16 -7.03
C GLU A 115 -1.07 -6.73 -7.39
N VAL A 116 -0.12 -5.85 -7.64
CA VAL A 116 -0.41 -4.46 -8.02
C VAL A 116 -1.14 -4.41 -9.36
N ARG A 117 -0.63 -5.16 -10.35
CA ARG A 117 -1.26 -5.22 -11.68
C ARG A 117 -2.71 -5.68 -11.58
N THR A 118 -2.95 -6.76 -10.83
CA THR A 118 -4.29 -7.33 -10.69
C THR A 118 -5.25 -6.29 -10.11
N LEU A 119 -4.84 -5.59 -9.06
CA LEU A 119 -5.71 -4.62 -8.40
C LEU A 119 -5.96 -3.38 -9.27
N LEU A 120 -4.94 -2.89 -9.97
CA LEU A 120 -5.10 -1.73 -10.85
C LEU A 120 -5.99 -2.05 -12.05
N GLU A 121 -5.84 -3.23 -12.63
CA GLU A 121 -6.65 -3.63 -13.78
C GLU A 121 -8.11 -3.88 -13.39
N ARG A 122 -8.37 -4.40 -12.19
CA ARG A 122 -9.73 -4.58 -11.68
C ARG A 122 -10.41 -3.22 -11.48
N GLY A 123 -9.66 -2.21 -11.03
CA GLY A 123 -10.18 -0.87 -10.83
C GLY A 123 -10.58 -0.17 -12.12
N GLN A 124 -10.05 -0.62 -13.26
CA GLN A 124 -10.35 -0.05 -14.58
C GLN A 124 -11.50 -0.76 -15.27
N GLY A 125 -11.86 -1.89 -14.77
CA GLY A 125 -12.94 -2.69 -15.33
C GLY A 125 -14.28 -2.31 -14.77
#